data_53c565d75c41c4b8b23e212325df09ad
#
_entry.id   53c565d75c41c4b8b23e212325df09ad
#
_cell.length_a   1.000
_cell.length_b   1.000
_cell.length_c   1.000
_cell.angle_alpha   90.00
_cell.angle_beta   90.00
_cell.angle_gamma   90.00
#
_symmetry.space_group_name_H-M   'P 1'
#
loop_
_entity.id
_entity.type
_entity.pdbx_description
1 polymer ?
#
loop_
_entity_poly.entity_id
_entity_poly.type
_entity_poly.pdbx_seq_one_letter_code
_entity_poly.pdbx_strand_id
1 'polypeptide(L)'
;MTFTAPVTEQLFVLKHITGIDALSAHQRFADASPDMVEAIVGGIGEFAAAEFYPLRRIGDTVGARLIDGQVVMPEGFVDAYKAYVANGWGSINAPADFGGQGLPFSLATVALDSLGAANMAFALCPILSVGSIEAINHHGSDAQKAMFLPKLSTGEWTGTMNLTEPQAGSDVGALKTTATPR
;
A
#
# COMPACT_ATOMS: atom_id res chain seq x y z
N MET A 1 17.51 18.30 -5.90
CA MET A 1 16.16 18.24 -6.50
C MET A 1 15.19 17.85 -5.39
N THR A 2 14.07 18.51 -5.29
CA THR A 2 12.98 18.18 -4.39
C THR A 2 11.93 17.35 -5.16
N PHE A 3 11.34 16.35 -4.53
CA PHE A 3 10.22 15.60 -5.10
C PHE A 3 8.93 16.41 -4.93
N THR A 4 8.11 16.42 -5.95
CA THR A 4 6.74 16.95 -5.90
C THR A 4 5.85 15.95 -6.65
N ALA A 5 4.80 15.47 -6.00
CA ALA A 5 3.84 14.56 -6.64
C ALA A 5 3.06 15.31 -7.73
N PRO A 6 2.74 14.66 -8.86
CA PRO A 6 2.00 15.29 -9.98
C PRO A 6 0.49 15.29 -9.69
N VAL A 7 0.08 15.99 -8.62
CA VAL A 7 -1.31 16.00 -8.11
C VAL A 7 -2.31 16.41 -9.17
N THR A 8 -1.99 17.45 -9.95
CA THR A 8 -2.89 17.95 -11.01
C THR A 8 -3.15 16.89 -12.08
N GLU A 9 -2.10 16.19 -12.52
CA GLU A 9 -2.19 15.13 -13.53
C GLU A 9 -2.91 13.90 -12.97
N GLN A 10 -2.65 13.53 -11.73
CA GLN A 10 -3.33 12.43 -11.06
C GLN A 10 -4.83 12.70 -10.92
N LEU A 11 -5.22 13.91 -10.50
CA LEU A 11 -6.61 14.34 -10.45
C LEU A 11 -7.27 14.38 -11.84
N PHE A 12 -6.54 14.84 -12.87
CA PHE A 12 -7.04 14.82 -14.24
C PHE A 12 -7.35 13.39 -14.69
N VAL A 13 -6.45 12.44 -14.46
CA VAL A 13 -6.66 11.03 -14.82
C VAL A 13 -7.85 10.45 -14.05
N LEU A 14 -7.92 10.66 -12.73
CA LEU A 14 -9.02 10.17 -11.91
C LEU A 14 -10.39 10.72 -12.37
N LYS A 15 -10.48 12.00 -12.65
CA LYS A 15 -11.76 12.65 -13.02
C LYS A 15 -12.16 12.38 -14.46
N HIS A 16 -11.24 12.52 -15.41
CA HIS A 16 -11.56 12.56 -16.83
C HIS A 16 -11.30 11.24 -17.58
N ILE A 17 -10.44 10.38 -17.05
CA ILE A 17 -10.15 9.09 -17.69
C ILE A 17 -10.85 7.94 -16.97
N THR A 18 -10.73 7.87 -15.64
CA THR A 18 -11.36 6.79 -14.85
C THR A 18 -12.78 7.10 -14.42
N GLY A 19 -13.20 8.38 -14.43
CA GLY A 19 -14.54 8.79 -14.06
C GLY A 19 -14.85 8.57 -12.58
N ILE A 20 -13.89 8.81 -11.69
CA ILE A 20 -14.01 8.51 -10.26
C ILE A 20 -15.23 9.19 -9.61
N ASP A 21 -15.62 10.37 -10.08
CA ASP A 21 -16.75 11.12 -9.54
C ASP A 21 -18.09 10.36 -9.70
N ALA A 22 -18.20 9.48 -10.72
CA ALA A 22 -19.36 8.63 -10.89
C ALA A 22 -19.48 7.52 -9.85
N LEU A 23 -18.37 7.14 -9.21
CA LEU A 23 -18.35 6.09 -8.18
C LEU A 23 -19.06 6.53 -6.89
N SER A 24 -19.04 7.81 -6.55
CA SER A 24 -19.74 8.36 -5.38
C SER A 24 -21.26 8.20 -5.44
N ALA A 25 -21.83 7.99 -6.63
CA ALA A 25 -23.24 7.67 -6.81
C ALA A 25 -23.62 6.25 -6.34
N HIS A 26 -22.62 5.35 -6.19
CA HIS A 26 -22.83 4.01 -5.65
C HIS A 26 -22.72 4.03 -4.13
N GLN A 27 -23.68 3.45 -3.43
CA GLN A 27 -23.72 3.39 -1.98
C GLN A 27 -22.39 2.91 -1.36
N ARG A 28 -21.72 1.94 -1.99
CA ARG A 28 -20.44 1.39 -1.54
C ARG A 28 -19.33 2.45 -1.47
N PHE A 29 -19.37 3.45 -2.32
CA PHE A 29 -18.32 4.48 -2.47
C PHE A 29 -18.87 5.89 -2.23
N ALA A 30 -19.96 6.03 -1.47
CA ALA A 30 -20.59 7.32 -1.19
C ALA A 30 -19.62 8.31 -0.52
N ASP A 31 -18.65 7.82 0.24
CA ASP A 31 -17.64 8.65 0.90
C ASP A 31 -16.54 9.16 -0.04
N ALA A 32 -16.45 8.64 -1.28
CA ALA A 32 -15.50 9.11 -2.29
C ALA A 32 -15.99 10.37 -3.00
N SER A 33 -16.37 11.41 -2.24
CA SER A 33 -16.77 12.70 -2.81
C SER A 33 -15.60 13.37 -3.55
N PRO A 34 -15.86 14.29 -4.50
CA PRO A 34 -14.81 15.04 -5.19
C PRO A 34 -13.82 15.72 -4.24
N ASP A 35 -14.30 16.32 -3.15
CA ASP A 35 -13.46 16.99 -2.15
C ASP A 35 -12.58 15.97 -1.40
N MET A 36 -13.13 14.78 -1.08
CA MET A 36 -12.37 13.71 -0.45
C MET A 36 -11.27 13.17 -1.39
N VAL A 37 -11.58 13.00 -2.67
CA VAL A 37 -10.61 12.59 -3.69
C VAL A 37 -9.46 13.59 -3.78
N GLU A 38 -9.77 14.90 -3.84
CA GLU A 38 -8.75 15.96 -3.87
C GLU A 38 -7.89 15.97 -2.60
N ALA A 39 -8.51 15.84 -1.44
CA ALA A 39 -7.81 15.80 -0.16
C ALA A 39 -6.86 14.60 -0.05
N ILE A 40 -7.30 13.41 -0.49
CA ILE A 40 -6.45 12.20 -0.47
C ILE A 40 -5.27 12.35 -1.44
N VAL A 41 -5.51 12.77 -2.68
CA VAL A 41 -4.44 12.90 -3.69
C VAL A 41 -3.43 13.98 -3.29
N GLY A 42 -3.90 15.13 -2.77
CA GLY A 42 -3.03 16.18 -2.25
C GLY A 42 -2.23 15.72 -1.04
N GLY A 43 -2.93 15.15 -0.03
CA GLY A 43 -2.33 14.71 1.22
C GLY A 43 -1.27 13.62 1.05
N ILE A 44 -1.52 12.62 0.20
CA ILE A 44 -0.51 11.59 -0.07
C ILE A 44 0.70 12.14 -0.82
N GLY A 45 0.49 13.12 -1.71
CA GLY A 45 1.59 13.80 -2.42
C GLY A 45 2.51 14.55 -1.46
N GLU A 46 1.92 15.30 -0.52
CA GLU A 46 2.66 16.01 0.54
C GLU A 46 3.37 15.02 1.47
N PHE A 47 2.69 13.97 1.91
CA PHE A 47 3.25 12.93 2.75
C PHE A 47 4.45 12.23 2.07
N ALA A 48 4.31 11.84 0.82
CA ALA A 48 5.38 11.19 0.06
C ALA A 48 6.62 12.09 -0.06
N ALA A 49 6.43 13.40 -0.26
CA ALA A 49 7.50 14.37 -0.33
C ALA A 49 8.19 14.60 1.02
N ALA A 50 7.42 14.62 2.12
CA ALA A 50 7.93 14.92 3.46
C ALA A 50 8.59 13.71 4.13
N GLU A 51 7.97 12.53 4.03
CA GLU A 51 8.33 11.37 4.83
C GLU A 51 9.14 10.31 4.03
N PHE A 52 8.75 10.03 2.77
CA PHE A 52 9.38 8.96 1.99
C PHE A 52 10.57 9.42 1.16
N TYR A 53 10.44 10.56 0.50
CA TYR A 53 11.48 11.05 -0.40
C TYR A 53 12.83 11.31 0.29
N PRO A 54 12.90 11.91 1.50
CA PRO A 54 14.17 12.14 2.19
C PRO A 54 14.95 10.86 2.48
N LEU A 55 14.23 9.73 2.67
CA LEU A 55 14.81 8.45 3.05
C LEU A 55 15.39 7.65 1.88
N ARG A 56 15.12 8.04 0.62
CA ARG A 56 15.55 7.27 -0.55
C ARG A 56 17.06 7.06 -0.60
N ARG A 57 17.86 8.08 -0.25
CA ARG A 57 19.31 8.02 -0.33
C ARG A 57 19.91 7.14 0.78
N ILE A 58 19.44 7.29 2.01
CA ILE A 58 19.91 6.45 3.12
C ILE A 58 19.47 4.99 2.93
N GLY A 59 18.29 4.77 2.36
CA GLY A 59 17.82 3.44 1.98
C GLY A 59 18.73 2.74 0.99
N ASP A 60 19.24 3.47 -0.01
CA ASP A 60 20.16 2.96 -1.02
C ASP A 60 21.59 2.75 -0.48
N THR A 61 22.12 3.74 0.25
CA THR A 61 23.53 3.72 0.66
C THR A 61 23.81 2.94 1.93
N VAL A 62 22.87 2.88 2.86
CA VAL A 62 22.97 2.14 4.14
C VAL A 62 22.21 0.82 4.05
N GLY A 63 20.94 0.86 3.61
CA GLY A 63 20.07 -0.31 3.47
C GLY A 63 19.72 -1.00 4.79
N ALA A 64 18.89 -2.02 4.72
CA ALA A 64 18.61 -2.90 5.85
C ALA A 64 19.83 -3.80 6.15
N ARG A 65 20.09 -4.03 7.42
CA ARG A 65 21.25 -4.83 7.89
C ARG A 65 20.79 -5.91 8.84
N LEU A 66 21.45 -7.06 8.79
CA LEU A 66 21.29 -8.12 9.79
C LEU A 66 22.36 -7.91 10.86
N ILE A 67 21.94 -7.59 12.09
CA ILE A 67 22.81 -7.38 13.24
C ILE A 67 22.29 -8.27 14.38
N ASP A 68 23.15 -9.16 14.88
CA ASP A 68 22.81 -10.09 15.97
C ASP A 68 21.50 -10.88 15.74
N GLY A 69 21.26 -11.30 14.50
CA GLY A 69 20.07 -12.06 14.12
C GLY A 69 18.80 -11.22 13.93
N GLN A 70 18.89 -9.89 14.06
CA GLN A 70 17.77 -8.97 13.87
C GLN A 70 17.97 -8.08 12.65
N VAL A 71 16.89 -7.80 11.93
CA VAL A 71 16.91 -6.83 10.82
C VAL A 71 16.81 -5.42 11.39
N VAL A 72 17.83 -4.61 11.12
CA VAL A 72 17.89 -3.21 11.50
C VAL A 72 17.68 -2.35 10.25
N MET A 73 16.66 -1.51 10.28
CA MET A 73 16.35 -0.57 9.21
C MET A 73 17.22 0.69 9.30
N PRO A 74 17.47 1.39 8.20
CA PRO A 74 18.11 2.71 8.23
C PRO A 74 17.33 3.70 9.10
N GLU A 75 18.03 4.71 9.60
CA GLU A 75 17.43 5.80 10.37
C GLU A 75 16.26 6.43 9.63
N GLY A 76 15.17 6.74 10.35
CA GLY A 76 13.96 7.36 9.84
C GLY A 76 12.94 6.40 9.22
N PHE A 77 13.32 5.19 8.78
CA PHE A 77 12.37 4.27 8.13
C PHE A 77 11.24 3.81 9.05
N VAL A 78 11.55 3.50 10.29
CA VAL A 78 10.55 3.06 11.29
C VAL A 78 9.55 4.17 11.57
N ASP A 79 10.02 5.40 11.71
CA ASP A 79 9.15 6.54 12.03
C ASP A 79 8.29 6.95 10.83
N ALA A 80 8.85 6.92 9.61
CA ALA A 80 8.07 7.12 8.38
C ALA A 80 7.00 6.03 8.19
N TYR A 81 7.27 4.78 8.54
CA TYR A 81 6.27 3.72 8.51
C TYR A 81 5.16 3.96 9.54
N LYS A 82 5.51 4.35 10.76
CA LYS A 82 4.52 4.71 11.79
C LYS A 82 3.65 5.90 11.35
N ALA A 83 4.25 6.92 10.73
CA ALA A 83 3.52 8.05 10.17
C ALA A 83 2.58 7.60 9.03
N TYR A 84 3.03 6.70 8.14
CA TYR A 84 2.22 6.08 7.09
C TYR A 84 0.99 5.37 7.67
N VAL A 85 1.17 4.59 8.72
CA VAL A 85 0.10 3.88 9.43
C VAL A 85 -0.84 4.86 10.12
N ALA A 86 -0.31 5.83 10.86
CA ALA A 86 -1.10 6.81 11.61
C ALA A 86 -2.00 7.69 10.72
N ASN A 87 -1.55 7.97 9.50
CA ASN A 87 -2.32 8.72 8.50
C ASN A 87 -3.29 7.82 7.68
N GLY A 88 -3.30 6.51 7.90
CA GLY A 88 -4.22 5.58 7.25
C GLY A 88 -3.95 5.33 5.75
N TRP A 89 -2.76 5.67 5.25
CA TRP A 89 -2.45 5.54 3.82
C TRP A 89 -2.49 4.09 3.32
N GLY A 90 -2.25 3.12 4.19
CA GLY A 90 -2.31 1.68 3.86
C GLY A 90 -3.71 1.10 3.86
N SER A 91 -4.70 1.82 4.38
CA SER A 91 -6.06 1.33 4.58
C SER A 91 -7.08 1.89 3.58
N ILE A 92 -6.67 2.68 2.59
CA ILE A 92 -7.55 3.40 1.66
C ILE A 92 -8.60 2.47 1.05
N ASN A 93 -8.22 1.35 0.44
CA ASN A 93 -9.13 0.41 -0.19
C ASN A 93 -9.45 -0.82 0.68
N ALA A 94 -8.84 -0.95 1.84
CA ALA A 94 -9.09 -2.08 2.73
C ALA A 94 -10.56 -2.09 3.21
N PRO A 95 -11.14 -3.28 3.47
CA PRO A 95 -12.55 -3.39 3.85
C PRO A 95 -12.85 -2.63 5.15
N ALA A 96 -13.95 -1.85 5.14
CA ALA A 96 -14.38 -1.06 6.30
C ALA A 96 -14.68 -1.92 7.52
N ASP A 97 -15.25 -3.11 7.33
CA ASP A 97 -15.57 -4.07 8.40
C ASP A 97 -14.32 -4.54 9.18
N PHE A 98 -13.14 -4.35 8.62
CA PHE A 98 -11.86 -4.74 9.21
C PHE A 98 -10.91 -3.54 9.45
N GLY A 99 -11.46 -2.35 9.61
CA GLY A 99 -10.70 -1.15 9.95
C GLY A 99 -10.08 -0.43 8.74
N GLY A 100 -10.48 -0.78 7.52
CA GLY A 100 -10.14 -0.05 6.31
C GLY A 100 -11.08 1.13 6.04
N GLN A 101 -10.77 1.91 5.00
CA GLN A 101 -11.60 3.06 4.60
C GLN A 101 -12.64 2.70 3.53
N GLY A 102 -12.54 1.53 2.88
CA GLY A 102 -13.49 1.06 1.89
C GLY A 102 -13.56 1.90 0.62
N LEU A 103 -12.60 2.80 0.39
CA LEU A 103 -12.57 3.71 -0.74
C LEU A 103 -12.17 2.99 -2.05
N PRO A 104 -12.40 3.62 -3.22
CA PRO A 104 -12.05 3.03 -4.50
C PRO A 104 -10.57 2.66 -4.61
N PHE A 105 -10.27 1.50 -5.19
CA PHE A 105 -8.90 1.01 -5.41
C PHE A 105 -8.06 1.98 -6.26
N SER A 106 -8.69 2.76 -7.14
CA SER A 106 -8.01 3.81 -7.91
C SER A 106 -7.34 4.87 -7.03
N LEU A 107 -7.90 5.20 -5.86
CA LEU A 107 -7.25 6.09 -4.89
C LEU A 107 -6.03 5.43 -4.24
N ALA A 108 -6.13 4.16 -3.86
CA ALA A 108 -4.98 3.41 -3.36
C ALA A 108 -3.87 3.30 -4.42
N THR A 109 -4.23 3.16 -5.70
CA THR A 109 -3.27 3.15 -6.81
C THR A 109 -2.51 4.47 -6.91
N VAL A 110 -3.20 5.60 -6.83
CA VAL A 110 -2.55 6.94 -6.85
C VAL A 110 -1.66 7.13 -5.61
N ALA A 111 -2.11 6.65 -4.45
CA ALA A 111 -1.28 6.69 -3.24
C ALA A 111 0.02 5.89 -3.43
N LEU A 112 -0.07 4.68 -3.96
CA LEU A 112 1.09 3.84 -4.24
C LEU A 112 2.01 4.43 -5.32
N ASP A 113 1.44 5.09 -6.34
CA ASP A 113 2.20 5.81 -7.37
C ASP A 113 3.04 6.94 -6.75
N SER A 114 2.43 7.78 -5.93
CA SER A 114 3.11 8.90 -5.25
C SER A 114 4.21 8.41 -4.29
N LEU A 115 3.92 7.38 -3.49
CA LEU A 115 4.90 6.77 -2.57
C LEU A 115 6.04 6.10 -3.33
N GLY A 116 5.73 5.36 -4.40
CA GLY A 116 6.71 4.68 -5.25
C GLY A 116 7.62 5.64 -5.98
N ALA A 117 7.06 6.73 -6.51
CA ALA A 117 7.84 7.79 -7.17
C ALA A 117 8.77 8.51 -6.18
N ALA A 118 8.36 8.68 -4.93
CA ALA A 118 9.20 9.26 -3.88
C ALA A 118 10.31 8.32 -3.40
N ASN A 119 9.96 7.05 -3.13
CA ASN A 119 10.87 6.02 -2.62
C ASN A 119 10.35 4.61 -2.92
N MET A 120 10.66 4.07 -4.10
CA MET A 120 10.18 2.75 -4.53
C MET A 120 10.60 1.63 -3.57
N ALA A 121 11.82 1.65 -3.07
CA ALA A 121 12.32 0.61 -2.16
C ALA A 121 11.47 0.52 -0.88
N PHE A 122 11.02 1.66 -0.36
CA PHE A 122 10.13 1.69 0.79
C PHE A 122 8.70 1.28 0.40
N ALA A 123 8.19 1.76 -0.72
CA ALA A 123 6.82 1.50 -1.17
C ALA A 123 6.53 0.02 -1.45
N LEU A 124 7.56 -0.80 -1.70
CA LEU A 124 7.40 -2.25 -1.90
C LEU A 124 6.79 -2.96 -0.68
N CYS A 125 7.02 -2.49 0.54
CA CYS A 125 6.37 -3.06 1.73
C CYS A 125 4.85 -2.78 1.76
N PRO A 126 4.37 -1.53 1.63
CA PRO A 126 2.94 -1.22 1.53
C PRO A 126 2.22 -1.97 0.40
N ILE A 127 2.77 -2.03 -0.79
CA ILE A 127 2.10 -2.65 -1.95
C ILE A 127 1.84 -4.15 -1.74
N LEU A 128 2.76 -4.85 -1.08
CA LEU A 128 2.57 -6.28 -0.77
C LEU A 128 1.51 -6.49 0.32
N SER A 129 1.39 -5.57 1.26
CA SER A 129 0.33 -5.59 2.28
C SER A 129 -1.05 -5.42 1.64
N VAL A 130 -1.22 -4.51 0.68
CA VAL A 130 -2.47 -4.35 -0.09
C VAL A 130 -2.83 -5.66 -0.80
N GLY A 131 -1.89 -6.31 -1.48
CA GLY A 131 -2.11 -7.60 -2.13
C GLY A 131 -2.54 -8.70 -1.16
N SER A 132 -1.95 -8.73 0.04
CA SER A 132 -2.31 -9.70 1.10
C SER A 132 -3.72 -9.47 1.63
N ILE A 133 -4.12 -8.22 1.84
CA ILE A 133 -5.48 -7.84 2.25
C ILE A 133 -6.50 -8.30 1.21
N GLU A 134 -6.27 -8.00 -0.07
CA GLU A 134 -7.17 -8.40 -1.15
C GLU A 134 -7.31 -9.93 -1.26
N ALA A 135 -6.20 -10.66 -1.20
CA ALA A 135 -6.20 -12.11 -1.26
C ALA A 135 -7.00 -12.74 -0.11
N ILE A 136 -6.79 -12.28 1.12
CA ILE A 136 -7.51 -12.81 2.29
C ILE A 136 -8.98 -12.39 2.26
N ASN A 137 -9.28 -11.16 1.88
CA ASN A 137 -10.65 -10.66 1.81
C ASN A 137 -11.50 -11.45 0.81
N HIS A 138 -10.94 -11.81 -0.34
CA HIS A 138 -11.67 -12.52 -1.37
C HIS A 138 -11.70 -14.06 -1.19
N HIS A 139 -10.64 -14.63 -0.64
CA HIS A 139 -10.44 -16.09 -0.63
C HIS A 139 -10.30 -16.70 0.78
N GLY A 140 -10.09 -15.88 1.79
CA GLY A 140 -9.97 -16.37 3.17
C GLY A 140 -11.30 -16.84 3.76
N SER A 141 -11.24 -17.80 4.68
CA SER A 141 -12.38 -18.15 5.53
C SER A 141 -12.69 -17.00 6.49
N ASP A 142 -13.91 -17.00 7.07
CA ASP A 142 -14.31 -15.96 8.05
C ASP A 142 -13.37 -15.90 9.24
N ALA A 143 -12.85 -17.05 9.70
CA ALA A 143 -11.85 -17.11 10.77
C ALA A 143 -10.52 -16.46 10.36
N GLN A 144 -10.06 -16.68 9.12
CA GLN A 144 -8.85 -16.04 8.59
C GLN A 144 -9.04 -14.54 8.41
N LYS A 145 -10.18 -14.10 7.87
CA LYS A 145 -10.51 -12.69 7.74
C LYS A 145 -10.50 -11.99 9.10
N ALA A 146 -11.20 -12.55 10.09
CA ALA A 146 -11.26 -11.99 11.44
C ALA A 146 -9.88 -11.94 12.13
N MET A 147 -9.00 -12.88 11.85
CA MET A 147 -7.66 -12.95 12.45
C MET A 147 -6.67 -11.97 11.81
N PHE A 148 -6.64 -11.89 10.48
CA PHE A 148 -5.56 -11.22 9.75
C PHE A 148 -5.95 -9.82 9.27
N LEU A 149 -7.17 -9.61 8.76
CA LEU A 149 -7.53 -8.36 8.11
C LEU A 149 -7.47 -7.14 9.04
N PRO A 150 -7.93 -7.18 10.30
CA PRO A 150 -7.83 -6.02 11.18
C PRO A 150 -6.40 -5.52 11.35
N LYS A 151 -5.44 -6.45 11.48
CA LYS A 151 -4.03 -6.12 11.71
C LYS A 151 -3.30 -5.68 10.44
N LEU A 152 -3.66 -6.27 9.30
CA LEU A 152 -3.11 -5.85 8.01
C LEU A 152 -3.69 -4.49 7.57
N SER A 153 -5.00 -4.28 7.75
CA SER A 153 -5.67 -3.02 7.37
C SER A 153 -5.17 -1.83 8.19
N THR A 154 -4.91 -2.04 9.49
CA THR A 154 -4.36 -1.00 10.37
C THR A 154 -2.85 -0.82 10.21
N GLY A 155 -2.15 -1.70 9.48
CA GLY A 155 -0.70 -1.66 9.33
C GLY A 155 0.08 -2.14 10.56
N GLU A 156 -0.57 -2.73 11.57
CA GLU A 156 0.11 -3.39 12.69
C GLU A 156 0.97 -4.56 12.16
N TRP A 157 0.45 -5.27 11.16
CA TRP A 157 1.18 -6.30 10.43
C TRP A 157 1.39 -5.89 8.96
N THR A 158 2.46 -6.41 8.38
CA THR A 158 2.74 -6.27 6.95
C THR A 158 2.57 -7.60 6.23
N GLY A 159 2.09 -7.53 4.98
CA GLY A 159 2.06 -8.68 4.10
C GLY A 159 3.37 -8.82 3.32
N THR A 160 3.69 -10.05 2.95
CA THR A 160 4.82 -10.37 2.07
C THR A 160 4.38 -11.29 0.94
N MET A 161 5.16 -11.35 -0.12
CA MET A 161 4.94 -12.28 -1.23
C MET A 161 6.18 -13.15 -1.43
N ASN A 162 6.02 -14.46 -1.24
CA ASN A 162 7.06 -15.47 -1.45
C ASN A 162 6.64 -16.40 -2.61
N LEU A 163 6.45 -15.83 -3.80
CA LEU A 163 5.92 -16.55 -4.97
C LEU A 163 7.01 -17.17 -5.82
N THR A 164 8.07 -16.41 -6.11
CA THR A 164 9.14 -16.80 -7.03
C THR A 164 9.94 -17.98 -6.50
N GLU A 165 10.14 -19.00 -7.35
CA GLU A 165 11.06 -20.11 -7.12
C GLU A 165 12.26 -20.03 -8.08
N PRO A 166 13.39 -20.74 -7.83
CA PRO A 166 14.57 -20.66 -8.67
C PRO A 166 14.31 -20.95 -10.16
N GLN A 167 13.34 -21.82 -10.47
CA GLN A 167 12.95 -22.21 -11.83
C GLN A 167 11.70 -21.47 -12.34
N ALA A 168 11.02 -20.70 -11.51
CA ALA A 168 9.69 -20.14 -11.79
C ALA A 168 9.57 -18.72 -11.27
N GLY A 169 10.01 -17.75 -12.05
CA GLY A 169 9.85 -16.32 -11.79
C GLY A 169 8.73 -15.74 -12.64
N SER A 170 9.01 -15.46 -13.92
CA SER A 170 8.00 -14.98 -14.88
C SER A 170 6.98 -16.05 -15.24
N ASP A 171 7.41 -17.31 -15.36
CA ASP A 171 6.52 -18.45 -15.57
C ASP A 171 6.02 -19.01 -14.24
N VAL A 172 5.01 -18.36 -13.64
CA VAL A 172 4.38 -18.82 -12.39
C VAL A 172 3.62 -20.15 -12.55
N GLY A 173 3.34 -20.58 -13.78
CA GLY A 173 2.75 -21.89 -14.05
C GLY A 173 3.69 -23.06 -13.75
N ALA A 174 5.01 -22.80 -13.69
CA ALA A 174 6.04 -23.78 -13.37
C ALA A 174 6.35 -23.91 -11.86
N LEU A 175 5.58 -23.27 -10.98
CA LEU A 175 5.72 -23.40 -9.52
C LEU A 175 5.52 -24.83 -9.07
N LYS A 176 6.36 -25.29 -8.11
CA LYS A 176 6.35 -26.67 -7.58
C LYS A 176 5.99 -26.74 -6.09
N THR A 177 5.95 -25.60 -5.40
CA THR A 177 5.56 -25.54 -3.98
C THR A 177 4.17 -26.11 -3.79
N THR A 178 4.04 -27.02 -2.84
CA THR A 178 2.77 -27.65 -2.47
C THR A 178 2.49 -27.46 -0.99
N ALA A 179 1.20 -27.40 -0.62
CA ALA A 179 0.75 -27.37 0.77
C ALA A 179 -0.03 -28.66 1.05
N THR A 180 0.42 -29.43 2.04
CA THR A 180 -0.24 -30.68 2.46
C THR A 180 -0.82 -30.49 3.87
N PRO A 181 -2.14 -30.61 4.05
CA PRO A 181 -2.76 -30.58 5.37
C PRO A 181 -2.21 -31.70 6.27
N ARG A 182 -2.01 -31.41 7.55
CA ARG A 182 -1.58 -32.39 8.58
C ARG A 182 -2.73 -32.72 9.50
#